data_cba78f1723eaaf6f3c80e864e94b7c87
#
_entry.id   cba78f1723eaaf6f3c80e864e94b7c87
#
_cell.length_a   1.000
_cell.length_b   1.000
_cell.length_c   1.000
_cell.angle_alpha   90.00
_cell.angle_beta   90.00
_cell.angle_gamma   90.00
#
_symmetry.space_group_name_H-M   'P 1'
#
loop_
_entity.id
_entity.type
_entity.pdbx_description
1 polymer ?
#
loop_
_entity_poly.entity_id
_entity_poly.type
_entity_poly.pdbx_seq_one_letter_code
_entity_poly.pdbx_strand_id
1 'polypeptide(L)'
;MTFKKYKPVNASQRHLILLNRSFLKKVPLIKSKIVGLLNSSGRNNQGKITVRHKGGGIKHKYRFINFKINIISIGIITSLEYDPNRTAFIASVYDILKKNYIYILALSNLKIGDIIQSGNNTLVKLGHTLYFKDIPVGSFISCISEKHSAIAKFSRSAGTYSTLIKKTRNYCQIKLSSGKYKIVSNSGFATIGIVSNENNFLKILAKAGRSRWLNKRPSVRGVAMNPIDHPHGGGEGKTSGGKSSVTPWGKPTKNKKTSTSNNKLN
;
A
#
# COMPACT_ATOMS: atom_id res chain seq x y z
N MET A 1 -2.49 2.96 17.88
CA MET A 1 -1.02 2.89 17.60
C MET A 1 -0.37 4.13 18.16
N THR A 2 0.70 3.97 18.92
CA THR A 2 1.44 5.09 19.54
C THR A 2 2.64 5.46 18.67
N PHE A 3 2.99 6.75 18.66
CA PHE A 3 4.20 7.26 18.03
C PHE A 3 5.37 7.23 19.01
N LYS A 4 6.55 6.96 18.48
CA LYS A 4 7.80 7.15 19.19
C LYS A 4 8.41 8.49 18.74
N LYS A 5 8.31 9.51 19.59
CA LYS A 5 9.03 10.78 19.45
C LYS A 5 10.37 10.66 20.16
N TYR A 6 11.39 11.27 19.60
CA TYR A 6 12.75 11.27 20.17
C TYR A 6 13.07 12.60 20.81
N LYS A 7 13.90 12.58 21.87
CA LYS A 7 14.42 13.81 22.46
C LYS A 7 15.31 14.54 21.44
N PRO A 8 15.28 15.88 21.38
CA PRO A 8 16.03 16.68 20.38
C PRO A 8 17.52 16.81 20.74
N VAL A 9 18.20 15.69 20.97
CA VAL A 9 19.63 15.68 21.36
C VAL A 9 20.53 16.14 20.20
N ASN A 10 20.15 15.80 18.96
CA ASN A 10 20.90 16.20 17.78
C ASN A 10 19.94 16.53 16.60
N ALA A 11 20.48 17.15 15.53
CA ALA A 11 19.71 17.56 14.37
C ALA A 11 18.93 16.40 13.72
N SER A 12 19.49 15.20 13.74
CA SER A 12 18.87 14.01 13.13
C SER A 12 17.70 13.43 13.93
N GLN A 13 17.53 13.83 15.19
CA GLN A 13 16.47 13.36 16.09
C GLN A 13 15.41 14.42 16.38
N ARG A 14 15.74 15.71 16.22
CA ARG A 14 14.88 16.85 16.59
C ARG A 14 13.43 16.74 16.11
N HIS A 15 13.21 16.34 14.87
CA HIS A 15 11.88 16.23 14.28
C HIS A 15 11.49 14.77 13.97
N LEU A 16 12.22 13.80 14.53
CA LEU A 16 11.99 12.39 14.23
C LEU A 16 10.73 11.87 14.89
N ILE A 17 9.79 11.42 14.06
CA ILE A 17 8.58 10.74 14.50
C ILE A 17 8.50 9.40 13.78
N LEU A 18 8.60 8.32 14.52
CA LEU A 18 8.45 6.96 14.01
C LEU A 18 7.23 6.29 14.64
N LEU A 19 6.71 5.29 13.94
CA LEU A 19 5.66 4.45 14.47
C LEU A 19 6.25 3.47 15.50
N ASN A 20 5.57 3.30 16.61
CA ASN A 20 5.93 2.25 17.57
C ASN A 20 5.61 0.88 16.96
N ARG A 21 6.59 0.00 16.94
CA ARG A 21 6.50 -1.35 16.37
C ARG A 21 6.77 -2.44 17.41
N SER A 22 6.69 -2.09 18.70
CA SER A 22 7.00 -3.02 19.80
C SER A 22 6.10 -4.25 19.82
N PHE A 23 4.85 -4.10 19.35
CA PHE A 23 3.85 -5.17 19.26
C PHE A 23 4.06 -6.12 18.07
N LEU A 24 4.94 -5.76 17.13
CA LEU A 24 5.22 -6.60 15.96
C LEU A 24 6.31 -7.61 16.27
N LYS A 25 6.15 -8.84 15.79
CA LYS A 25 7.17 -9.86 15.87
C LYS A 25 8.41 -9.45 15.08
N LYS A 26 9.58 -9.50 15.69
CA LYS A 26 10.86 -9.07 15.08
C LYS A 26 11.34 -10.06 14.02
N VAL A 27 11.19 -11.34 14.28
CA VAL A 27 11.63 -12.43 13.39
C VAL A 27 10.40 -12.95 12.64
N PRO A 28 10.47 -13.09 11.31
CA PRO A 28 9.36 -13.63 10.52
C PRO A 28 9.11 -15.10 10.88
N LEU A 29 7.84 -15.47 11.02
CA LEU A 29 7.43 -16.81 11.40
C LEU A 29 7.60 -17.81 10.24
N ILE A 30 7.22 -17.44 9.02
CA ILE A 30 7.15 -18.34 7.88
C ILE A 30 8.36 -18.11 6.96
N LYS A 31 9.48 -18.77 7.25
CA LYS A 31 10.71 -18.61 6.47
C LYS A 31 10.58 -19.08 5.02
N SER A 32 9.80 -20.12 4.75
CA SER A 32 9.55 -20.66 3.40
C SER A 32 8.83 -19.70 2.45
N LYS A 33 8.11 -18.70 2.99
CA LYS A 33 7.39 -17.68 2.20
C LYS A 33 8.19 -16.38 2.04
N ILE A 34 9.52 -16.42 2.25
CA ILE A 34 10.37 -15.22 2.22
C ILE A 34 11.51 -15.45 1.23
N VAL A 35 11.69 -14.49 0.32
CA VAL A 35 12.75 -14.51 -0.69
C VAL A 35 13.50 -13.18 -0.67
N GLY A 36 14.80 -13.22 -0.94
CA GLY A 36 15.61 -12.01 -1.12
C GLY A 36 15.16 -11.25 -2.37
N LEU A 37 14.84 -9.96 -2.23
CA LEU A 37 14.43 -9.13 -3.34
C LEU A 37 15.66 -8.49 -4.00
N LEU A 38 15.88 -8.78 -5.29
CA LEU A 38 16.86 -8.09 -6.10
C LEU A 38 16.38 -6.66 -6.39
N ASN A 39 17.28 -5.70 -6.29
CA ASN A 39 17.01 -4.29 -6.54
C ASN A 39 17.61 -3.87 -7.88
N SER A 40 16.76 -3.60 -8.86
CA SER A 40 17.17 -3.12 -10.19
C SER A 40 17.55 -1.63 -10.21
N SER A 41 17.39 -0.92 -9.09
CA SER A 41 17.67 0.52 -8.97
C SER A 41 16.96 1.39 -10.03
N GLY A 42 15.77 0.97 -10.45
CA GLY A 42 14.98 1.67 -11.46
C GLY A 42 15.45 1.48 -12.89
N ARG A 43 16.32 0.50 -13.14
CA ARG A 43 16.81 0.15 -14.49
C ARG A 43 16.01 -0.98 -15.10
N ASN A 44 15.89 -0.98 -16.42
CA ASN A 44 15.31 -2.06 -17.20
C ASN A 44 16.36 -3.16 -17.50
N ASN A 45 15.97 -4.17 -18.28
CA ASN A 45 16.84 -5.27 -18.74
C ASN A 45 18.03 -4.82 -19.60
N GLN A 46 17.92 -3.64 -20.25
CA GLN A 46 18.99 -3.02 -21.03
C GLN A 46 19.90 -2.09 -20.20
N GLY A 47 19.70 -2.01 -18.88
CA GLY A 47 20.46 -1.13 -18.01
C GLY A 47 20.05 0.36 -18.03
N LYS A 48 19.09 0.75 -18.88
CA LYS A 48 18.59 2.13 -18.97
C LYS A 48 17.69 2.47 -17.79
N ILE A 49 17.79 3.70 -17.26
CA ILE A 49 16.95 4.17 -16.18
C ILE A 49 15.54 4.47 -16.71
N THR A 50 14.56 3.66 -16.31
CA THR A 50 13.15 3.84 -16.64
C THR A 50 12.35 4.44 -15.50
N VAL A 51 12.80 4.26 -14.27
CA VAL A 51 12.21 4.88 -13.05
C VAL A 51 13.28 5.64 -12.31
N ARG A 52 13.21 6.97 -12.36
CA ARG A 52 14.16 7.87 -11.71
C ARG A 52 14.08 7.78 -10.18
N HIS A 53 15.11 8.28 -9.52
CA HIS A 53 15.20 8.46 -8.06
C HIS A 53 15.04 7.18 -7.24
N LYS A 54 15.37 6.02 -7.80
CA LYS A 54 15.48 4.75 -7.10
C LYS A 54 16.91 4.25 -7.05
N GLY A 55 17.26 3.57 -5.97
CA GLY A 55 18.55 2.92 -5.79
C GLY A 55 19.25 3.26 -4.48
N GLY A 56 20.24 2.45 -4.15
CA GLY A 56 20.87 2.43 -2.85
C GLY A 56 19.91 1.88 -1.78
N GLY A 57 20.33 1.88 -0.54
CA GLY A 57 19.51 1.40 0.57
C GLY A 57 19.73 -0.08 0.89
N ILE A 58 19.00 -0.57 1.87
CA ILE A 58 19.15 -1.92 2.42
C ILE A 58 18.44 -2.94 1.53
N LYS A 59 19.06 -4.12 1.32
CA LYS A 59 18.41 -5.23 0.60
C LYS A 59 17.18 -5.70 1.39
N HIS A 60 16.04 -5.76 0.72
CA HIS A 60 14.79 -6.17 1.32
C HIS A 60 14.52 -7.66 1.09
N LYS A 61 13.79 -8.26 2.04
CA LYS A 61 13.21 -9.59 1.89
C LYS A 61 11.75 -9.42 1.48
N TYR A 62 11.34 -10.09 0.40
CA TYR A 62 9.94 -10.11 -0.05
C TYR A 62 9.18 -11.23 0.65
N ARG A 63 7.95 -10.95 1.05
CA ARG A 63 7.03 -11.91 1.65
C ARG A 63 5.89 -12.19 0.71
N PHE A 64 5.67 -13.48 0.42
CA PHE A 64 4.54 -13.90 -0.40
C PHE A 64 3.25 -13.82 0.40
N ILE A 65 2.40 -12.84 0.04
CA ILE A 65 1.11 -12.62 0.68
C ILE A 65 0.03 -13.27 -0.16
N ASN A 66 -0.90 -13.95 0.51
CA ASN A 66 -2.07 -14.49 -0.14
C ASN A 66 -3.10 -13.37 -0.35
N PHE A 67 -3.25 -12.93 -1.60
CA PHE A 67 -4.28 -12.00 -2.04
C PHE A 67 -5.44 -12.70 -2.75
N LYS A 68 -5.37 -14.01 -2.91
CA LYS A 68 -6.40 -14.83 -3.53
C LYS A 68 -7.20 -15.53 -2.43
N ILE A 69 -8.08 -14.77 -1.77
CA ILE A 69 -8.78 -15.19 -0.54
C ILE A 69 -10.21 -15.70 -0.86
N ASN A 70 -10.41 -16.31 -2.02
CA ASN A 70 -11.70 -16.85 -2.44
C ASN A 70 -11.91 -18.32 -2.05
N ILE A 71 -10.96 -18.91 -1.37
CA ILE A 71 -11.00 -20.31 -0.97
C ILE A 71 -11.55 -20.38 0.46
N ILE A 72 -12.48 -21.30 0.68
CA ILE A 72 -12.99 -21.58 2.03
C ILE A 72 -11.80 -21.91 2.92
N SER A 73 -11.59 -21.10 3.94
CA SER A 73 -10.56 -21.33 4.94
C SER A 73 -10.98 -20.77 6.29
N ILE A 74 -10.54 -21.45 7.33
CA ILE A 74 -10.65 -21.00 8.72
C ILE A 74 -9.23 -20.96 9.25
N GLY A 75 -8.81 -19.80 9.74
CA GLY A 75 -7.45 -19.64 10.22
C GLY A 75 -7.37 -18.84 11.51
N ILE A 76 -6.30 -19.07 12.25
CA ILE A 76 -5.99 -18.36 13.49
C ILE A 76 -4.79 -17.44 13.26
N ILE A 77 -4.87 -16.19 13.71
CA ILE A 77 -3.77 -15.24 13.64
C ILE A 77 -2.71 -15.63 14.66
N THR A 78 -1.52 -15.98 14.18
CA THR A 78 -0.40 -16.43 15.03
C THR A 78 0.61 -15.34 15.31
N SER A 79 0.81 -14.36 14.42
CA SER A 79 1.64 -13.19 14.68
C SER A 79 1.29 -12.01 13.78
N LEU A 80 1.67 -10.80 14.23
CA LEU A 80 1.68 -9.59 13.43
C LEU A 80 3.12 -9.22 13.14
N GLU A 81 3.44 -8.92 11.88
CA GLU A 81 4.82 -8.70 11.42
C GLU A 81 4.97 -7.43 10.58
N TYR A 82 6.19 -6.91 10.56
CA TYR A 82 6.58 -5.81 9.69
C TYR A 82 7.03 -6.33 8.31
N ASP A 83 6.55 -5.70 7.23
CA ASP A 83 7.04 -5.95 5.88
C ASP A 83 7.71 -4.69 5.31
N PRO A 84 9.01 -4.75 4.90
CA PRO A 84 9.72 -3.61 4.34
C PRO A 84 9.22 -3.18 2.95
N ASN A 85 8.47 -4.03 2.24
CA ASN A 85 8.03 -3.77 0.87
C ASN A 85 6.65 -3.12 0.78
N ARG A 86 5.96 -2.97 1.92
CA ARG A 86 4.65 -2.35 1.99
C ARG A 86 4.48 -1.47 3.21
N THR A 87 3.51 -0.58 3.15
CA THR A 87 3.21 0.34 4.26
C THR A 87 2.32 -0.30 5.32
N ALA A 88 1.46 -1.24 4.94
CA ALA A 88 0.63 -2.03 5.84
C ALA A 88 1.45 -3.10 6.58
N PHE A 89 0.99 -3.51 7.76
CA PHE A 89 1.52 -4.69 8.43
C PHE A 89 0.95 -5.95 7.82
N ILE A 90 1.56 -7.08 8.11
CA ILE A 90 1.12 -8.40 7.68
C ILE A 90 0.80 -9.26 8.90
N ALA A 91 -0.12 -10.20 8.72
CA ALA A 91 -0.44 -11.22 9.72
C ALA A 91 -0.03 -12.59 9.19
N SER A 92 0.63 -13.38 10.02
CA SER A 92 0.76 -14.81 9.78
C SER A 92 -0.47 -15.52 10.33
N VAL A 93 -1.04 -16.40 9.54
CA VAL A 93 -2.26 -17.15 9.84
C VAL A 93 -1.97 -18.61 9.68
N TYR A 94 -2.38 -19.41 10.64
CA TYR A 94 -2.43 -20.86 10.52
C TYR A 94 -3.79 -21.26 9.96
N ASP A 95 -3.81 -21.78 8.74
CA ASP A 95 -5.03 -22.30 8.09
C ASP A 95 -5.29 -23.71 8.62
N ILE A 96 -6.38 -23.85 9.35
CA ILE A 96 -6.76 -25.13 10.01
C ILE A 96 -7.11 -26.19 8.98
N LEU A 97 -7.83 -25.82 7.91
CA LEU A 97 -8.26 -26.77 6.89
C LEU A 97 -7.10 -27.32 6.06
N LYS A 98 -6.15 -26.44 5.70
CA LYS A 98 -4.99 -26.80 4.88
C LYS A 98 -3.77 -27.20 5.70
N LYS A 99 -3.82 -27.09 7.02
CA LYS A 99 -2.71 -27.36 7.94
C LYS A 99 -1.40 -26.66 7.54
N ASN A 100 -1.50 -25.42 7.05
CA ASN A 100 -0.34 -24.64 6.62
C ASN A 100 -0.39 -23.19 7.11
N TYR A 101 0.77 -22.53 7.05
CA TYR A 101 0.86 -21.09 7.38
C TYR A 101 0.81 -20.25 6.12
N ILE A 102 0.06 -19.17 6.17
CA ILE A 102 -0.05 -18.17 5.12
C ILE A 102 0.17 -16.75 5.67
N TYR A 103 0.64 -15.83 4.80
CA TYR A 103 0.64 -14.41 5.10
C TYR A 103 -0.56 -13.73 4.46
N ILE A 104 -1.22 -12.86 5.21
CA ILE A 104 -2.28 -11.96 4.74
C ILE A 104 -1.94 -10.53 5.13
N LEU A 105 -2.65 -9.53 4.56
CA LEU A 105 -2.59 -8.17 5.06
C LEU A 105 -3.28 -8.09 6.43
N ALA A 106 -2.58 -7.52 7.41
CA ALA A 106 -3.19 -7.24 8.71
C ALA A 106 -4.17 -6.07 8.59
N LEU A 107 -5.31 -6.19 9.24
CA LEU A 107 -6.27 -5.09 9.37
C LEU A 107 -6.07 -4.35 10.70
N SER A 108 -6.66 -3.17 10.79
CA SER A 108 -6.71 -2.40 12.03
C SER A 108 -7.51 -3.19 13.08
N ASN A 109 -7.04 -3.16 14.31
CA ASN A 109 -7.66 -3.85 15.46
C ASN A 109 -7.64 -5.38 15.46
N LEU A 110 -7.02 -6.04 14.48
CA LEU A 110 -6.78 -7.49 14.57
C LEU A 110 -5.75 -7.80 15.66
N LYS A 111 -6.01 -8.85 16.42
CA LYS A 111 -5.15 -9.34 17.51
C LYS A 111 -4.64 -10.74 17.20
N ILE A 112 -3.57 -11.13 17.89
CA ILE A 112 -3.07 -12.51 17.89
C ILE A 112 -4.11 -13.38 18.60
N GLY A 113 -4.44 -14.53 18.01
CA GLY A 113 -5.48 -15.44 18.50
C GLY A 113 -6.84 -15.25 17.82
N ASP A 114 -7.08 -14.13 17.14
CA ASP A 114 -8.34 -13.92 16.41
C ASP A 114 -8.53 -14.99 15.33
N ILE A 115 -9.75 -15.47 15.20
CA ILE A 115 -10.15 -16.41 14.15
C ILE A 115 -10.66 -15.61 12.96
N ILE A 116 -10.17 -15.95 11.79
CA ILE A 116 -10.60 -15.35 10.52
C ILE A 116 -11.17 -16.45 9.62
N GLN A 117 -12.21 -16.11 8.87
CA GLN A 117 -12.87 -17.01 7.95
C GLN A 117 -12.98 -16.40 6.57
N SER A 118 -12.95 -17.26 5.55
CA SER A 118 -13.20 -16.86 4.16
C SER A 118 -14.11 -17.87 3.48
N GLY A 119 -14.97 -17.40 2.57
CA GLY A 119 -15.84 -18.24 1.77
C GLY A 119 -17.32 -17.91 1.88
N ASN A 120 -18.17 -18.87 1.48
CA ASN A 120 -19.61 -18.76 1.59
C ASN A 120 -20.07 -18.88 3.06
N ASN A 121 -21.20 -18.24 3.39
CA ASN A 121 -21.84 -18.31 4.71
C ASN A 121 -20.94 -17.89 5.88
N THR A 122 -19.96 -17.00 5.59
CA THR A 122 -19.07 -16.45 6.61
C THR A 122 -19.77 -15.31 7.35
N LEU A 123 -19.62 -15.23 8.66
CA LEU A 123 -20.18 -14.16 9.47
C LEU A 123 -19.52 -12.81 9.13
N VAL A 124 -20.28 -11.73 9.22
CA VAL A 124 -19.79 -10.37 9.00
C VAL A 124 -19.02 -9.89 10.23
N LYS A 125 -17.74 -10.27 10.34
CA LYS A 125 -16.83 -9.87 11.42
C LYS A 125 -15.54 -9.29 10.87
N LEU A 126 -14.82 -8.55 11.68
CA LEU A 126 -13.52 -7.98 11.33
C LEU A 126 -12.54 -9.10 10.91
N GLY A 127 -11.87 -8.92 9.78
CA GLY A 127 -10.91 -9.89 9.26
C GLY A 127 -11.51 -10.97 8.37
N HIS A 128 -12.81 -11.16 8.41
CA HIS A 128 -13.48 -12.14 7.57
C HIS A 128 -13.57 -11.67 6.11
N THR A 129 -13.48 -12.62 5.19
CA THR A 129 -13.56 -12.33 3.74
C THR A 129 -14.81 -12.96 3.16
N LEU A 130 -15.67 -12.13 2.60
CA LEU A 130 -16.97 -12.50 2.07
C LEU A 130 -17.12 -12.09 0.61
N TYR A 131 -18.06 -12.69 -0.08
CA TYR A 131 -18.52 -12.19 -1.37
C TYR A 131 -19.33 -10.89 -1.20
N PHE A 132 -19.31 -10.02 -2.22
CA PHE A 132 -20.05 -8.77 -2.16
C PHE A 132 -21.55 -8.96 -1.93
N LYS A 133 -22.12 -10.06 -2.43
CA LYS A 133 -23.53 -10.40 -2.19
C LYS A 133 -23.87 -10.48 -0.69
N ASP A 134 -22.91 -10.93 0.15
CA ASP A 134 -23.12 -11.20 1.57
C ASP A 134 -22.71 -10.03 2.48
N ILE A 135 -21.98 -9.05 1.96
CA ILE A 135 -21.52 -7.88 2.74
C ILE A 135 -22.64 -6.85 2.89
N PRO A 136 -22.96 -6.34 4.09
CA PRO A 136 -23.94 -5.27 4.26
C PRO A 136 -23.51 -3.95 3.60
N VAL A 137 -24.47 -3.19 3.09
CA VAL A 137 -24.24 -1.84 2.58
C VAL A 137 -23.78 -0.93 3.73
N GLY A 138 -22.86 0.00 3.44
CA GLY A 138 -22.24 0.87 4.44
C GLY A 138 -20.98 0.29 5.09
N SER A 139 -20.67 -1.01 4.93
CA SER A 139 -19.50 -1.64 5.53
C SER A 139 -18.19 -1.08 4.99
N PHE A 140 -17.19 -0.97 5.89
CA PHE A 140 -15.79 -0.69 5.51
C PHE A 140 -15.14 -2.00 5.08
N ILE A 141 -14.58 -1.99 3.88
CA ILE A 141 -14.00 -3.16 3.24
C ILE A 141 -12.60 -2.86 2.69
N SER A 142 -11.76 -3.87 2.64
CA SER A 142 -10.39 -3.81 2.13
C SER A 142 -10.04 -5.06 1.32
N CYS A 143 -8.86 -5.13 0.73
CA CYS A 143 -8.40 -6.27 -0.07
C CYS A 143 -9.43 -6.72 -1.11
N ILE A 144 -9.92 -5.79 -1.91
CA ILE A 144 -11.04 -5.97 -2.81
C ILE A 144 -10.61 -6.64 -4.12
N SER A 145 -11.33 -7.70 -4.51
CA SER A 145 -11.28 -8.34 -5.82
C SER A 145 -12.48 -7.93 -6.68
N GLU A 146 -12.25 -7.72 -7.97
CA GLU A 146 -13.31 -7.33 -8.92
C GLU A 146 -14.23 -8.48 -9.32
N LYS A 147 -13.69 -9.70 -9.37
CA LYS A 147 -14.36 -10.90 -9.88
C LYS A 147 -14.03 -12.11 -9.01
N HIS A 148 -14.83 -13.15 -9.14
CA HIS A 148 -14.51 -14.46 -8.55
C HIS A 148 -13.12 -14.93 -9.01
N SER A 149 -12.37 -15.56 -8.12
CA SER A 149 -11.00 -16.06 -8.37
C SER A 149 -9.94 -15.03 -8.75
N ALA A 150 -10.27 -13.74 -8.83
CA ALA A 150 -9.29 -12.70 -9.10
C ALA A 150 -8.49 -12.35 -7.83
N ILE A 151 -7.27 -11.87 -8.03
CA ILE A 151 -6.42 -11.37 -6.95
C ILE A 151 -6.98 -10.02 -6.46
N ALA A 152 -6.99 -9.79 -5.15
CA ALA A 152 -7.37 -8.50 -4.58
C ALA A 152 -6.51 -7.37 -5.14
N LYS A 153 -7.15 -6.32 -5.69
CA LYS A 153 -6.49 -5.19 -6.37
C LYS A 153 -6.58 -3.89 -5.59
N PHE A 154 -7.73 -3.60 -4.98
CA PHE A 154 -8.00 -2.30 -4.34
C PHE A 154 -7.86 -2.35 -2.84
N SER A 155 -7.67 -1.17 -2.22
CA SER A 155 -7.60 -0.95 -0.77
C SER A 155 -6.63 -1.90 -0.06
N ARG A 156 -5.33 -1.87 -0.46
CA ARG A 156 -4.27 -2.70 0.11
C ARG A 156 -3.20 -1.91 0.87
N SER A 157 -3.13 -0.60 0.68
CA SER A 157 -2.13 0.24 1.35
C SER A 157 -2.53 0.51 2.80
N ALA A 158 -1.58 0.92 3.63
CA ALA A 158 -1.82 1.28 5.03
C ALA A 158 -2.98 2.28 5.18
N GLY A 159 -3.91 2.00 6.09
CA GLY A 159 -5.05 2.86 6.41
C GLY A 159 -6.10 2.97 5.31
N THR A 160 -5.97 2.27 4.18
CA THR A 160 -6.96 2.34 3.11
C THR A 160 -8.16 1.43 3.38
N TYR A 161 -9.31 1.91 2.98
CA TYR A 161 -10.57 1.17 2.97
C TYR A 161 -11.43 1.67 1.81
N SER A 162 -12.46 0.96 1.51
CA SER A 162 -13.54 1.36 0.62
C SER A 162 -14.87 1.13 1.32
N THR A 163 -15.89 1.86 0.93
CA THR A 163 -17.26 1.66 1.46
C THR A 163 -18.14 1.06 0.38
N LEU A 164 -18.95 0.07 0.77
CA LEU A 164 -19.97 -0.49 -0.10
C LEU A 164 -21.19 0.44 -0.04
N ILE A 165 -21.53 1.09 -1.18
CA ILE A 165 -22.59 2.09 -1.24
C ILE A 165 -23.92 1.51 -1.68
N LYS A 166 -23.91 0.69 -2.73
CA LYS A 166 -25.13 0.13 -3.32
C LYS A 166 -24.89 -1.29 -3.81
N LYS A 167 -25.90 -2.13 -3.65
CA LYS A 167 -25.97 -3.48 -4.22
C LYS A 167 -27.12 -3.56 -5.21
N THR A 168 -26.87 -4.20 -6.33
CA THR A 168 -27.90 -4.64 -7.29
C THR A 168 -27.79 -6.15 -7.47
N ARG A 169 -28.67 -6.74 -8.27
CA ARG A 169 -28.70 -8.18 -8.50
C ARG A 169 -27.37 -8.75 -9.02
N ASN A 170 -26.65 -8.01 -9.89
CA ASN A 170 -25.45 -8.53 -10.59
C ASN A 170 -24.16 -7.81 -10.18
N TYR A 171 -24.23 -6.62 -9.62
CA TYR A 171 -23.06 -5.81 -9.29
C TYR A 171 -23.24 -4.99 -8.03
N CYS A 172 -22.11 -4.57 -7.47
CA CYS A 172 -22.04 -3.65 -6.35
C CYS A 172 -21.27 -2.38 -6.73
N GLN A 173 -21.68 -1.26 -6.15
CA GLN A 173 -20.97 0.00 -6.25
C GLN A 173 -20.18 0.27 -4.96
N ILE A 174 -18.89 0.49 -5.11
CA ILE A 174 -17.99 0.81 -4.01
C ILE A 174 -17.42 2.21 -4.19
N LYS A 175 -17.23 2.93 -3.07
CA LYS A 175 -16.50 4.20 -3.02
C LYS A 175 -15.08 3.91 -2.52
N LEU A 176 -14.08 4.19 -3.36
CA LEU A 176 -12.67 4.04 -3.04
C LEU A 176 -12.18 5.18 -2.13
N SER A 177 -11.05 4.99 -1.45
CA SER A 177 -10.40 6.02 -0.62
C SER A 177 -10.05 7.31 -1.37
N SER A 178 -9.92 7.24 -2.71
CA SER A 178 -9.75 8.42 -3.58
C SER A 178 -11.02 9.23 -3.84
N GLY A 179 -12.18 8.80 -3.30
CA GLY A 179 -13.50 9.39 -3.55
C GLY A 179 -14.18 8.90 -4.84
N LYS A 180 -13.47 8.16 -5.70
CA LYS A 180 -14.05 7.62 -6.95
C LYS A 180 -14.94 6.41 -6.66
N TYR A 181 -16.02 6.31 -7.45
CA TYR A 181 -16.89 5.14 -7.44
C TYR A 181 -16.37 4.08 -8.42
N LYS A 182 -16.54 2.83 -8.07
CA LYS A 182 -16.23 1.69 -8.94
C LYS A 182 -17.31 0.64 -8.85
N ILE A 183 -17.68 0.09 -9.99
CA ILE A 183 -18.58 -1.05 -10.10
C ILE A 183 -17.74 -2.34 -10.06
N VAL A 184 -18.17 -3.31 -9.25
CA VAL A 184 -17.57 -4.63 -9.09
C VAL A 184 -18.65 -5.71 -9.16
N SER A 185 -18.30 -6.91 -9.60
CA SER A 185 -19.24 -8.02 -9.63
C SER A 185 -19.63 -8.48 -8.24
N ASN A 186 -20.87 -8.92 -8.03
CA ASN A 186 -21.32 -9.53 -6.80
C ASN A 186 -20.56 -10.81 -6.43
N SER A 187 -19.98 -11.49 -7.42
CA SER A 187 -19.11 -12.66 -7.24
C SER A 187 -17.67 -12.30 -6.82
N GLY A 188 -17.29 -11.02 -6.84
CA GLY A 188 -16.06 -10.57 -6.24
C GLY A 188 -16.09 -10.70 -4.73
N PHE A 189 -14.96 -10.54 -4.08
CA PHE A 189 -14.88 -10.62 -2.62
C PHE A 189 -14.08 -9.47 -2.02
N ALA A 190 -14.32 -9.22 -0.75
CA ALA A 190 -13.61 -8.24 0.04
C ALA A 190 -13.47 -8.70 1.49
N THR A 191 -12.45 -8.20 2.16
CA THR A 191 -12.24 -8.43 3.59
C THR A 191 -12.87 -7.29 4.39
N ILE A 192 -13.62 -7.61 5.43
CA ILE A 192 -14.25 -6.63 6.33
C ILE A 192 -13.19 -5.96 7.18
N GLY A 193 -13.13 -4.64 7.12
CA GLY A 193 -12.28 -3.80 7.95
C GLY A 193 -11.32 -2.91 7.17
N ILE A 194 -10.60 -2.08 7.91
CA ILE A 194 -9.61 -1.10 7.42
C ILE A 194 -8.21 -1.73 7.48
N VAL A 195 -7.36 -1.45 6.49
CA VAL A 195 -5.97 -1.94 6.49
C VAL A 195 -5.18 -1.30 7.62
N SER A 196 -4.34 -2.08 8.28
CA SER A 196 -3.51 -1.65 9.42
C SER A 196 -2.58 -0.49 9.10
N ASN A 197 -2.00 0.10 10.16
CA ASN A 197 -1.00 1.18 10.07
C ASN A 197 -1.56 2.49 9.50
N GLU A 198 -2.75 2.87 9.88
CA GLU A 198 -3.49 4.06 9.42
C GLU A 198 -2.65 5.34 9.51
N ASN A 199 -1.90 5.49 10.58
CA ASN A 199 -1.09 6.69 10.87
C ASN A 199 0.29 6.69 10.17
N ASN A 200 0.53 5.82 9.18
CA ASN A 200 1.82 5.76 8.49
C ASN A 200 2.23 7.08 7.82
N PHE A 201 1.27 7.90 7.41
CA PHE A 201 1.51 9.20 6.76
C PHE A 201 2.07 10.25 7.72
N LEU A 202 1.84 10.13 9.03
CA LEU A 202 2.35 11.05 10.06
C LEU A 202 3.82 10.80 10.43
N LYS A 203 4.46 9.81 9.83
CA LYS A 203 5.87 9.51 10.07
C LYS A 203 6.78 10.58 9.45
N ILE A 204 7.70 11.13 10.26
CA ILE A 204 8.69 12.11 9.84
C ILE A 204 10.08 11.47 9.95
N LEU A 205 10.82 11.47 8.83
CA LEU A 205 12.15 10.83 8.76
C LEU A 205 13.28 11.71 9.32
N ALA A 206 13.10 13.02 9.41
CA ALA A 206 13.98 14.04 9.96
C ALA A 206 15.35 14.24 9.27
N LYS A 207 15.88 13.25 8.53
CA LYS A 207 17.13 13.42 7.77
C LYS A 207 17.10 12.73 6.41
N ALA A 208 17.83 13.29 5.44
CA ALA A 208 17.91 12.78 4.07
C ALA A 208 18.45 11.34 3.99
N GLY A 209 19.43 11.00 4.84
CA GLY A 209 20.01 9.66 4.89
C GLY A 209 18.99 8.54 5.17
N ARG A 210 17.92 8.81 5.93
CA ARG A 210 16.84 7.83 6.14
C ARG A 210 16.05 7.56 4.86
N SER A 211 15.87 8.56 4.01
CA SER A 211 15.28 8.36 2.69
C SER A 211 16.17 7.48 1.80
N ARG A 212 17.51 7.65 1.91
CA ARG A 212 18.48 6.81 1.22
C ARG A 212 18.38 5.35 1.66
N TRP A 213 18.21 5.08 2.96
CA TRP A 213 17.97 3.72 3.47
C TRP A 213 16.71 3.06 2.90
N LEU A 214 15.73 3.88 2.53
CA LEU A 214 14.48 3.43 1.91
C LEU A 214 14.54 3.36 0.37
N ASN A 215 15.72 3.26 -0.22
CA ASN A 215 15.94 3.20 -1.67
C ASN A 215 15.53 4.47 -2.45
N LYS A 216 15.38 5.61 -1.78
CA LYS A 216 15.04 6.88 -2.42
C LYS A 216 16.30 7.70 -2.64
N ARG A 217 16.62 8.00 -3.89
CA ARG A 217 17.70 8.92 -4.25
C ARG A 217 17.25 10.39 -4.16
N PRO A 218 18.19 11.33 -4.00
CA PRO A 218 17.88 12.77 -4.05
C PRO A 218 17.17 13.14 -5.36
N SER A 219 16.30 14.13 -5.30
CA SER A 219 15.62 14.71 -6.45
C SER A 219 16.00 16.16 -6.58
N VAL A 220 16.47 16.58 -7.75
CA VAL A 220 16.79 17.97 -8.07
C VAL A 220 15.57 18.64 -8.69
N ARG A 221 15.29 19.88 -8.30
CA ARG A 221 14.19 20.67 -8.88
C ARG A 221 14.56 21.10 -10.29
N GLY A 222 13.59 21.12 -11.20
CA GLY A 222 13.82 21.56 -12.59
C GLY A 222 14.40 22.96 -12.72
N VAL A 223 14.00 23.89 -11.83
CA VAL A 223 14.54 25.26 -11.77
C VAL A 223 16.04 25.31 -11.43
N ALA A 224 16.57 24.28 -10.76
CA ALA A 224 18.00 24.19 -10.40
C ALA A 224 18.83 23.41 -11.43
N MET A 225 18.26 23.12 -12.59
CA MET A 225 18.92 22.42 -13.70
C MET A 225 19.32 23.39 -14.82
N ASN A 226 20.14 22.94 -15.75
CA ASN A 226 20.45 23.68 -16.97
C ASN A 226 19.27 23.64 -17.96
N PRO A 227 19.20 24.58 -18.93
CA PRO A 227 18.11 24.62 -19.92
C PRO A 227 17.97 23.32 -20.74
N ILE A 228 19.06 22.62 -20.98
CA ILE A 228 19.07 21.35 -21.72
C ILE A 228 18.42 20.20 -20.92
N ASP A 229 18.48 20.25 -19.59
CA ASP A 229 18.00 19.16 -18.72
C ASP A 229 16.54 19.30 -18.34
N HIS A 230 16.03 20.53 -18.29
CA HIS A 230 14.66 20.79 -17.91
C HIS A 230 14.13 22.09 -18.50
N PRO A 231 12.85 22.13 -18.98
CA PRO A 231 12.22 23.35 -19.49
C PRO A 231 12.14 24.53 -18.53
N HIS A 232 12.35 24.33 -17.23
CA HIS A 232 12.43 25.38 -16.20
C HIS A 232 13.89 25.75 -15.86
N GLY A 233 14.85 25.16 -16.52
CA GLY A 233 16.26 25.38 -16.25
C GLY A 233 16.78 26.72 -16.82
N GLY A 234 17.93 27.13 -16.33
CA GLY A 234 18.63 28.33 -16.78
C GLY A 234 18.38 29.56 -15.91
N GLY A 235 18.99 30.67 -16.30
CA GLY A 235 18.98 31.96 -15.61
C GLY A 235 20.03 32.07 -14.52
N GLU A 236 20.22 33.31 -14.00
CA GLU A 236 21.10 33.60 -12.89
C GLU A 236 20.36 33.62 -11.56
N GLY A 237 20.89 32.90 -10.56
CA GLY A 237 20.31 32.80 -9.23
C GLY A 237 18.96 32.14 -9.17
N LYS A 238 17.99 32.70 -8.44
CA LYS A 238 16.62 32.21 -8.30
C LYS A 238 15.72 32.72 -9.40
N THR A 239 15.82 32.17 -10.58
CA THR A 239 14.97 32.53 -11.71
C THR A 239 13.59 31.86 -11.61
N SER A 240 12.52 32.57 -11.95
CA SER A 240 11.21 31.95 -12.11
C SER A 240 11.18 31.09 -13.38
N GLY A 241 10.34 30.05 -13.38
CA GLY A 241 10.23 29.14 -14.55
C GLY A 241 9.67 29.79 -15.82
N GLY A 242 9.20 31.04 -15.77
CA GLY A 242 8.65 31.83 -16.90
C GLY A 242 7.41 31.26 -17.58
N LYS A 243 6.95 30.08 -17.18
CA LYS A 243 5.80 29.35 -17.76
C LYS A 243 5.12 28.45 -16.72
N SER A 244 3.95 27.91 -17.06
CA SER A 244 3.25 26.91 -16.24
C SER A 244 4.12 25.71 -15.95
N SER A 245 3.95 25.07 -14.77
CA SER A 245 4.75 23.92 -14.37
C SER A 245 4.62 22.76 -15.35
N VAL A 246 5.77 22.27 -15.84
CA VAL A 246 5.87 21.15 -16.76
C VAL A 246 6.82 20.08 -16.24
N THR A 247 6.72 18.87 -16.79
CA THR A 247 7.67 17.78 -16.56
C THR A 247 8.97 18.01 -17.35
N PRO A 248 10.04 17.23 -17.12
CA PRO A 248 11.27 17.28 -17.96
C PRO A 248 11.00 17.10 -19.45
N TRP A 249 9.91 16.46 -19.82
CA TRP A 249 9.48 16.22 -21.22
C TRP A 249 8.47 17.26 -21.73
N GLY A 250 8.31 18.39 -21.05
CA GLY A 250 7.42 19.49 -21.45
C GLY A 250 5.91 19.24 -21.21
N LYS A 251 5.52 18.13 -20.63
CA LYS A 251 4.09 17.85 -20.35
C LYS A 251 3.60 18.66 -19.16
N PRO A 252 2.43 19.34 -19.24
CA PRO A 252 1.84 20.06 -18.10
C PRO A 252 1.66 19.16 -16.88
N THR A 253 2.03 19.64 -15.68
CA THR A 253 1.91 18.89 -14.42
C THR A 253 0.64 19.20 -13.66
N LYS A 254 -0.03 20.32 -13.99
CA LYS A 254 -1.28 20.78 -13.37
C LYS A 254 -2.38 20.86 -14.42
N ASN A 255 -3.62 20.72 -13.98
CA ASN A 255 -4.85 20.94 -14.75
C ASN A 255 -5.01 20.09 -16.01
N LYS A 256 -4.15 19.12 -16.28
CA LYS A 256 -4.28 18.21 -17.41
C LYS A 256 -4.52 16.78 -16.94
N LYS A 257 -5.54 16.15 -17.47
CA LYS A 257 -5.83 14.74 -17.24
C LYS A 257 -4.71 13.89 -17.86
N THR A 258 -4.08 13.04 -17.07
CA THR A 258 -2.98 12.14 -17.50
C THR A 258 -3.45 10.73 -17.80
N SER A 259 -4.62 10.32 -17.30
CA SER A 259 -5.20 9.01 -17.55
C SER A 259 -5.95 9.00 -18.88
N THR A 260 -5.66 8.02 -19.73
CA THR A 260 -6.40 7.77 -20.98
C THR A 260 -7.67 6.95 -20.75
N SER A 261 -7.81 6.32 -19.58
CA SER A 261 -9.02 5.52 -19.30
C SER A 261 -10.25 6.41 -19.19
N ASN A 262 -11.13 6.29 -20.16
CA ASN A 262 -12.49 6.84 -20.13
C ASN A 262 -13.39 6.05 -19.18
N ASN A 263 -12.95 5.73 -17.98
CA ASN A 263 -13.85 5.25 -16.95
C ASN A 263 -14.75 6.40 -16.49
N LYS A 264 -15.51 6.95 -17.43
CA LYS A 264 -16.75 7.62 -17.14
C LYS A 264 -17.70 6.50 -16.71
N LEU A 265 -17.89 6.35 -15.43
CA LEU A 265 -19.10 5.78 -14.89
C LEU A 265 -20.19 6.81 -15.20
N ASN A 266 -20.94 6.60 -16.27
CA ASN A 266 -22.24 7.22 -16.43
C ASN A 266 -23.18 6.63 -15.39
#